data_43dae46570e9adc45afc258dc5594b0c
#
_entry.id   43dae46570e9adc45afc258dc5594b0c
#
_cell.length_a   1.000
_cell.length_b   1.000
_cell.length_c   1.000
_cell.angle_alpha   90.00
_cell.angle_beta   90.00
_cell.angle_gamma   90.00
#
_symmetry.space_group_name_H-M   'P 1'
#
loop_
_entity.id
_entity.type
_entity.pdbx_description
1 polymer ?
#
loop_
_entity_poly.entity_id
_entity_poly.type
_entity_poly.pdbx_seq_one_letter_code
_entity_poly.pdbx_strand_id
1 'polypeptide(L)'
;MTPTRRANIEQIAASDYRHKNVLADTMAFLSRFRDEASTPVYIGGLAGCRGNAYDGRYYLSVEEAMEFHFPTVRTLAQSGADYLFAGIMPQLTEAIGMANAMAATGLPYIISFMICRDGRLIDGTFIHDAIDAIEKETSTRPLCYMANCVHPDVLHQALLHPRNDTPLVRQRFQGV
;
A
#
# COMPACT_ATOMS: atom_id res chain seq x y z
N MET A 1 -5.33 -4.43 11.60
CA MET A 1 -6.48 -4.42 10.65
C MET A 1 -6.05 -5.22 9.42
N THR A 2 -6.88 -6.09 8.89
CA THR A 2 -6.55 -6.87 7.69
C THR A 2 -6.71 -6.00 6.45
N PRO A 3 -5.73 -5.98 5.52
CA PRO A 3 -5.88 -5.21 4.29
C PRO A 3 -7.11 -5.65 3.51
N THR A 4 -7.82 -4.71 2.95
CA THR A 4 -8.93 -5.01 2.05
C THR A 4 -8.38 -5.41 0.70
N ARG A 5 -8.62 -6.65 0.30
CA ARG A 5 -8.17 -7.22 -0.98
C ARG A 5 -9.38 -7.55 -1.85
N ARG A 6 -9.21 -7.48 -3.15
CA ARG A 6 -10.25 -7.91 -4.09
C ARG A 6 -10.70 -9.36 -3.86
N ALA A 7 -9.76 -10.26 -3.54
CA ALA A 7 -10.09 -11.65 -3.19
C ALA A 7 -11.00 -11.75 -1.96
N ASN A 8 -10.82 -10.88 -0.95
CA ASN A 8 -11.71 -10.84 0.21
C ASN A 8 -13.11 -10.34 -0.17
N ILE A 9 -13.20 -9.38 -1.10
CA ILE A 9 -14.47 -8.88 -1.62
C ILE A 9 -15.21 -9.98 -2.38
N GLU A 10 -14.51 -10.76 -3.21
CA GLU A 10 -15.09 -11.90 -3.94
C GLU A 10 -15.58 -13.01 -2.99
N GLN A 11 -14.80 -13.30 -1.93
CA GLN A 11 -15.21 -14.26 -0.90
C GLN A 11 -16.44 -13.79 -0.11
N ILE A 12 -16.51 -12.49 0.21
CA ILE A 12 -17.68 -11.91 0.86
C ILE A 12 -18.89 -11.97 -0.06
N ALA A 13 -18.73 -11.70 -1.36
CA ALA A 13 -19.81 -11.80 -2.34
C ALA A 13 -20.37 -13.24 -2.47
N ALA A 14 -19.56 -14.25 -2.20
CA ALA A 14 -19.97 -15.66 -2.19
C ALA A 14 -20.54 -16.15 -0.85
N SER A 15 -20.57 -15.30 0.20
CA SER A 15 -21.01 -15.64 1.55
C SER A 15 -22.42 -15.09 1.85
N ASP A 16 -22.93 -15.39 3.06
CA ASP A 16 -24.16 -14.81 3.59
C ASP A 16 -24.11 -13.29 3.80
N TYR A 17 -22.88 -12.72 3.77
CA TYR A 17 -22.61 -11.28 3.88
C TYR A 17 -22.58 -10.55 2.53
N ARG A 18 -22.92 -11.23 1.41
CA ARG A 18 -22.90 -10.66 0.05
C ARG A 18 -23.71 -9.36 -0.13
N HIS A 19 -24.69 -9.12 0.76
CA HIS A 19 -25.52 -7.89 0.75
C HIS A 19 -24.86 -6.74 1.54
N LYS A 20 -23.74 -6.97 2.22
CA LYS A 20 -23.04 -5.98 3.02
C LYS A 20 -22.01 -5.25 2.19
N ASN A 21 -22.03 -3.94 2.24
CA ASN A 21 -20.89 -3.14 1.75
C ASN A 21 -19.84 -3.03 2.86
N VAL A 22 -19.04 -4.09 3.01
CA VAL A 22 -18.07 -4.22 4.11
C VAL A 22 -17.09 -3.06 4.18
N LEU A 23 -16.71 -2.48 3.04
CA LEU A 23 -15.83 -1.31 3.02
C LEU A 23 -16.53 -0.08 3.60
N ALA A 24 -17.71 0.25 3.10
CA ALA A 24 -18.48 1.39 3.59
C ALA A 24 -18.88 1.21 5.06
N ASP A 25 -19.32 0.00 5.46
CA ASP A 25 -19.70 -0.31 6.84
C ASP A 25 -18.49 -0.15 7.79
N THR A 26 -17.29 -0.60 7.37
CA THR A 26 -16.05 -0.44 8.17
C THR A 26 -15.67 1.03 8.29
N MET A 27 -15.76 1.78 7.21
CA MET A 27 -15.46 3.22 7.23
C MET A 27 -16.46 4.00 8.10
N ALA A 28 -17.76 3.70 8.00
CA ALA A 28 -18.78 4.30 8.86
C ALA A 28 -18.56 3.97 10.35
N PHE A 29 -18.12 2.75 10.66
CA PHE A 29 -17.73 2.35 12.01
C PHE A 29 -16.55 3.18 12.53
N LEU A 30 -15.47 3.29 11.75
CA LEU A 30 -14.28 4.07 12.13
C LEU A 30 -14.58 5.57 12.25
N SER A 31 -15.44 6.12 11.38
CA SER A 31 -15.83 7.53 11.43
C SER A 31 -16.48 7.91 12.76
N ARG A 32 -17.30 7.04 13.33
CA ARG A 32 -17.90 7.27 14.67
C ARG A 32 -16.83 7.45 15.74
N PHE A 33 -15.76 6.61 15.73
CA PHE A 33 -14.66 6.76 16.69
C PHE A 33 -13.90 8.06 16.48
N ARG A 34 -13.68 8.47 15.23
CA ARG A 34 -13.05 9.76 14.92
C ARG A 34 -13.89 10.90 15.45
N ASP A 35 -15.19 10.87 15.24
CA ASP A 35 -16.10 11.96 15.62
C ASP A 35 -16.28 12.06 17.17
N GLU A 36 -16.09 10.95 17.90
CA GLU A 36 -16.14 10.88 19.36
C GLU A 36 -14.78 11.17 20.03
N ALA A 37 -13.69 11.22 19.25
CA ALA A 37 -12.33 11.39 19.77
C ALA A 37 -12.08 12.80 20.27
N SER A 38 -11.40 12.95 21.40
CA SER A 38 -10.97 14.23 21.97
C SER A 38 -9.70 14.79 21.32
N THR A 39 -9.04 14.01 20.47
CA THR A 39 -7.82 14.38 19.74
C THR A 39 -8.02 14.12 18.24
N PRO A 40 -7.27 14.80 17.36
CA PRO A 40 -7.35 14.53 15.92
C PRO A 40 -7.06 13.06 15.60
N VAL A 41 -7.97 12.40 14.88
CA VAL A 41 -7.84 11.02 14.41
C VAL A 41 -7.97 11.00 12.89
N TYR A 42 -7.04 10.34 12.22
CA TYR A 42 -7.05 10.15 10.76
C TYR A 42 -7.34 8.69 10.43
N ILE A 43 -8.23 8.46 9.48
CA ILE A 43 -8.64 7.13 9.04
C ILE A 43 -7.88 6.77 7.76
N GLY A 44 -7.02 5.76 7.83
CA GLY A 44 -6.30 5.25 6.66
C GLY A 44 -7.08 4.14 5.95
N GLY A 45 -7.25 4.30 4.64
CA GLY A 45 -7.78 3.26 3.76
C GLY A 45 -6.67 2.27 3.40
N LEU A 46 -6.68 1.05 4.00
CA LEU A 46 -5.64 0.04 3.79
C LEU A 46 -5.98 -0.88 2.60
N ALA A 47 -5.14 -0.89 1.58
CA ALA A 47 -5.16 -1.82 0.46
C ALA A 47 -3.91 -2.71 0.46
N GLY A 48 -4.06 -3.98 0.12
CA GLY A 48 -2.95 -4.95 0.02
C GLY A 48 -2.62 -5.30 -1.43
N CYS A 49 -1.49 -5.98 -1.64
CA CYS A 49 -1.09 -6.52 -2.94
C CYS A 49 -2.07 -7.60 -3.45
N ARG A 50 -1.95 -7.95 -4.71
CA ARG A 50 -2.64 -9.11 -5.28
C ARG A 50 -2.00 -10.41 -4.75
N GLY A 51 -2.84 -11.29 -4.23
CA GLY A 51 -2.39 -12.61 -3.77
C GLY A 51 -1.54 -12.55 -2.49
N ASN A 52 -0.50 -13.37 -2.47
CA ASN A 52 0.42 -13.48 -1.34
C ASN A 52 1.73 -12.75 -1.64
N ALA A 53 2.07 -11.74 -0.83
CA ALA A 53 3.28 -10.92 -1.00
C ALA A 53 4.60 -11.72 -0.90
N TYR A 54 4.57 -12.93 -0.35
CA TYR A 54 5.77 -13.68 -0.02
C TYR A 54 6.11 -14.80 -1.01
N ASP A 55 5.26 -15.09 -1.99
CA ASP A 55 5.45 -16.22 -2.90
C ASP A 55 5.88 -15.83 -4.33
N GLY A 56 5.81 -14.55 -4.66
CA GLY A 56 6.22 -14.02 -5.96
C GLY A 56 5.45 -14.57 -7.16
N ARG A 57 4.27 -15.17 -6.95
CA ARG A 57 3.53 -15.85 -8.02
C ARG A 57 2.75 -14.93 -8.93
N TYR A 58 2.41 -13.75 -8.47
CA TYR A 58 1.56 -12.82 -9.21
C TYR A 58 2.40 -11.65 -9.71
N TYR A 59 2.65 -11.64 -11.01
CA TYR A 59 3.27 -10.52 -11.70
C TYR A 59 2.19 -9.80 -12.50
N LEU A 60 1.99 -8.52 -12.18
CA LEU A 60 1.12 -7.62 -12.91
C LEU A 60 1.97 -6.60 -13.65
N SER A 61 1.58 -6.22 -14.87
CA SER A 61 2.08 -4.98 -15.46
C SER A 61 1.59 -3.78 -14.63
N VAL A 62 2.15 -2.61 -14.87
CA VAL A 62 1.72 -1.37 -14.19
C VAL A 62 0.24 -1.11 -14.47
N GLU A 63 -0.19 -1.27 -15.70
CA GLU A 63 -1.57 -1.07 -16.15
C GLU A 63 -2.52 -2.07 -15.50
N GLU A 64 -2.18 -3.36 -15.52
CA GLU A 64 -2.97 -4.42 -14.87
C GLU A 64 -3.10 -4.20 -13.36
N ALA A 65 -2.01 -3.76 -12.71
CA ALA A 65 -2.02 -3.44 -11.28
C ALA A 65 -2.90 -2.23 -10.99
N MET A 66 -2.81 -1.17 -11.79
CA MET A 66 -3.69 0.00 -11.66
C MET A 66 -5.16 -0.39 -11.81
N GLU A 67 -5.52 -1.14 -12.85
CA GLU A 67 -6.90 -1.61 -13.09
C GLU A 67 -7.40 -2.50 -11.95
N PHE A 68 -6.55 -3.37 -11.43
CA PHE A 68 -6.89 -4.27 -10.33
C PHE A 68 -7.17 -3.52 -9.02
N HIS A 69 -6.34 -2.52 -8.67
CA HIS A 69 -6.40 -1.83 -7.39
C HIS A 69 -7.36 -0.64 -7.38
N PHE A 70 -7.55 0.03 -8.51
CA PHE A 70 -8.32 1.27 -8.58
C PHE A 70 -9.75 1.18 -8.00
N PRO A 71 -10.57 0.13 -8.27
CA PRO A 71 -11.91 0.02 -7.69
C PRO A 71 -11.91 0.02 -6.16
N THR A 72 -10.92 -0.67 -5.55
CA THR A 72 -10.81 -0.77 -4.09
C THR A 72 -10.39 0.56 -3.47
N VAL A 73 -9.32 1.18 -3.97
CA VAL A 73 -8.82 2.44 -3.42
C VAL A 73 -9.81 3.60 -3.65
N ARG A 74 -10.51 3.60 -4.79
CA ARG A 74 -11.59 4.56 -5.05
C ARG A 74 -12.73 4.42 -4.05
N THR A 75 -13.14 3.19 -3.74
CA THR A 75 -14.19 2.94 -2.74
C THR A 75 -13.76 3.42 -1.36
N LEU A 76 -12.52 3.16 -0.94
CA LEU A 76 -11.97 3.64 0.33
C LEU A 76 -11.98 5.17 0.39
N ALA A 77 -11.52 5.82 -0.67
CA ALA A 77 -11.50 7.28 -0.76
C ALA A 77 -12.93 7.87 -0.68
N GLN A 78 -13.88 7.33 -1.44
CA GLN A 78 -15.27 7.76 -1.43
C GLN A 78 -16.02 7.47 -0.13
N SER A 79 -15.53 6.52 0.67
CA SER A 79 -16.10 6.17 1.97
C SER A 79 -15.56 6.98 3.14
N GLY A 80 -14.72 8.01 2.89
CA GLY A 80 -14.27 8.96 3.91
C GLY A 80 -12.91 8.64 4.53
N ALA A 81 -12.04 7.90 3.85
CA ALA A 81 -10.65 7.80 4.23
C ALA A 81 -9.95 9.17 4.12
N ASP A 82 -9.10 9.49 5.10
CA ASP A 82 -8.31 10.73 5.10
C ASP A 82 -7.01 10.56 4.29
N TYR A 83 -6.49 9.33 4.20
CA TYR A 83 -5.35 8.94 3.39
C TYR A 83 -5.45 7.47 2.98
N LEU A 84 -4.64 7.06 2.01
CA LEU A 84 -4.56 5.66 1.58
C LEU A 84 -3.22 5.05 1.98
N PHE A 85 -3.23 3.75 2.28
CA PHE A 85 -2.05 3.00 2.66
C PHE A 85 -1.96 1.71 1.83
N ALA A 86 -0.92 1.60 0.99
CA ALA A 86 -0.60 0.38 0.27
C ALA A 86 0.27 -0.51 1.15
N GLY A 87 -0.31 -1.54 1.75
CA GLY A 87 0.41 -2.46 2.63
C GLY A 87 0.98 -3.66 1.89
N ILE A 88 2.26 -3.95 2.14
CA ILE A 88 3.00 -5.12 1.63
C ILE A 88 3.08 -5.14 0.10
N MET A 89 3.68 -4.10 -0.51
CA MET A 89 3.96 -4.13 -1.94
C MET A 89 5.22 -4.97 -2.21
N PRO A 90 5.09 -6.11 -2.91
CA PRO A 90 6.21 -7.04 -3.07
C PRO A 90 7.08 -6.75 -4.28
N GLN A 91 6.54 -6.07 -5.30
CA GLN A 91 7.15 -5.91 -6.62
C GLN A 91 6.99 -4.48 -7.12
N LEU A 92 7.95 -4.04 -7.92
CA LEU A 92 7.99 -2.68 -8.45
C LEU A 92 6.79 -2.34 -9.33
N THR A 93 6.45 -3.19 -10.29
CA THR A 93 5.36 -2.91 -11.23
C THR A 93 4.00 -2.82 -10.54
N GLU A 94 3.75 -3.70 -9.57
CA GLU A 94 2.53 -3.63 -8.77
C GLU A 94 2.51 -2.39 -7.86
N ALA A 95 3.66 -2.02 -7.29
CA ALA A 95 3.77 -0.82 -6.46
C ALA A 95 3.51 0.47 -7.26
N ILE A 96 4.02 0.56 -8.50
CA ILE A 96 3.75 1.69 -9.41
C ILE A 96 2.25 1.73 -9.77
N GLY A 97 1.67 0.61 -10.17
CA GLY A 97 0.25 0.54 -10.53
C GLY A 97 -0.68 0.89 -9.36
N MET A 98 -0.35 0.42 -8.14
CA MET A 98 -1.05 0.80 -6.91
C MET A 98 -0.89 2.30 -6.64
N ALA A 99 0.31 2.86 -6.77
CA ALA A 99 0.58 4.28 -6.57
C ALA A 99 -0.21 5.14 -7.57
N ASN A 100 -0.27 4.75 -8.84
CA ASN A 100 -1.09 5.41 -9.86
C ASN A 100 -2.59 5.36 -9.53
N ALA A 101 -3.07 4.19 -9.06
CA ALA A 101 -4.45 4.04 -8.62
C ALA A 101 -4.79 4.94 -7.42
N MET A 102 -3.88 5.06 -6.46
CA MET A 102 -4.03 5.92 -5.29
C MET A 102 -3.95 7.41 -5.67
N ALA A 103 -2.96 7.80 -6.49
CA ALA A 103 -2.81 9.17 -6.98
C ALA A 103 -4.07 9.66 -7.70
N ALA A 104 -4.72 8.79 -8.48
CA ALA A 104 -5.97 9.10 -9.19
C ALA A 104 -7.16 9.41 -8.27
N THR A 105 -7.09 9.07 -6.97
CA THR A 105 -8.15 9.42 -6.01
C THR A 105 -8.04 10.85 -5.48
N GLY A 106 -6.88 11.49 -5.61
CA GLY A 106 -6.58 12.81 -5.05
C GLY A 106 -6.26 12.82 -3.55
N LEU A 107 -6.36 11.69 -2.85
CA LEU A 107 -5.97 11.60 -1.44
C LEU A 107 -4.46 11.45 -1.27
N PRO A 108 -3.90 11.95 -0.15
CA PRO A 108 -2.53 11.60 0.23
C PRO A 108 -2.40 10.07 0.43
N TYR A 109 -1.23 9.51 0.12
CA TYR A 109 -1.04 8.08 0.23
C TYR A 109 0.38 7.68 0.61
N ILE A 110 0.52 6.47 1.14
CA ILE A 110 1.77 5.87 1.61
C ILE A 110 1.94 4.53 0.90
N ILE A 111 3.16 4.24 0.46
CA ILE A 111 3.53 2.94 -0.08
C ILE A 111 4.44 2.22 0.91
N SER A 112 4.06 1.00 1.30
CA SER A 112 4.84 0.16 2.19
C SER A 112 5.29 -1.11 1.48
N PHE A 113 6.61 -1.33 1.47
CA PHE A 113 7.24 -2.44 0.76
C PHE A 113 7.33 -3.70 1.62
N MET A 114 7.31 -4.86 0.98
CA MET A 114 7.83 -6.10 1.50
C MET A 114 9.32 -6.20 1.15
N ILE A 115 10.18 -6.35 2.16
CA ILE A 115 11.62 -6.38 1.99
C ILE A 115 12.15 -7.78 2.30
N CYS A 116 12.89 -8.36 1.36
CA CYS A 116 13.61 -9.62 1.51
C CYS A 116 14.89 -9.43 2.34
N ARG A 117 15.51 -10.55 2.77
CA ARG A 117 16.71 -10.52 3.61
C ARG A 117 17.94 -9.87 2.95
N ASP A 118 17.95 -9.80 1.63
CA ASP A 118 19.02 -9.17 0.84
C ASP A 118 18.81 -7.67 0.60
N GLY A 119 17.78 -7.07 1.23
CA GLY A 119 17.48 -5.65 1.14
C GLY A 119 16.75 -5.22 -0.12
N ARG A 120 16.10 -6.15 -0.80
CA ARG A 120 15.36 -5.93 -2.05
C ARG A 120 13.90 -6.32 -1.91
N LEU A 121 13.07 -5.84 -2.83
CA LEU A 121 11.76 -6.38 -3.08
C LEU A 121 11.90 -7.80 -3.64
N ILE A 122 10.79 -8.57 -3.69
CA ILE A 122 10.84 -9.98 -4.14
C ILE A 122 11.25 -10.14 -5.61
N ASP A 123 11.06 -9.11 -6.43
CA ASP A 123 11.48 -9.05 -7.83
C ASP A 123 12.96 -8.64 -8.00
N GLY A 124 13.69 -8.45 -6.90
CA GLY A 124 15.09 -8.06 -6.91
C GLY A 124 15.36 -6.55 -6.96
N THR A 125 14.31 -5.71 -6.97
CA THR A 125 14.43 -4.25 -7.01
C THR A 125 14.94 -3.70 -5.69
N PHE A 126 15.93 -2.80 -5.70
CA PHE A 126 16.35 -2.10 -4.49
C PHE A 126 15.34 -1.03 -4.07
N ILE A 127 15.32 -0.71 -2.76
CA ILE A 127 14.43 0.33 -2.21
C ILE A 127 14.61 1.67 -2.92
N HIS A 128 15.87 2.06 -3.18
CA HIS A 128 16.18 3.29 -3.92
C HIS A 128 15.53 3.30 -5.31
N ASP A 129 15.74 2.22 -6.07
CA ASP A 129 15.26 2.12 -7.44
C ASP A 129 13.70 2.10 -7.47
N ALA A 130 13.08 1.46 -6.47
CA ALA A 130 11.63 1.45 -6.34
C ALA A 130 11.06 2.85 -6.05
N ILE A 131 11.65 3.59 -5.12
CA ILE A 131 11.23 4.95 -4.80
C ILE A 131 11.39 5.87 -6.02
N ASP A 132 12.57 5.84 -6.66
CA ASP A 132 12.88 6.67 -7.82
C ASP A 132 11.91 6.41 -9.00
N ALA A 133 11.63 5.14 -9.28
CA ALA A 133 10.69 4.77 -10.34
C ALA A 133 9.26 5.21 -10.02
N ILE A 134 8.74 4.95 -8.81
CA ILE A 134 7.40 5.37 -8.42
C ILE A 134 7.25 6.89 -8.52
N GLU A 135 8.23 7.66 -8.05
CA GLU A 135 8.17 9.13 -8.10
C GLU A 135 8.24 9.71 -9.51
N LYS A 136 8.82 8.98 -10.46
CA LYS A 136 8.85 9.37 -11.88
C LYS A 136 7.59 9.00 -12.64
N GLU A 137 6.93 7.90 -12.26
CA GLU A 137 5.80 7.35 -12.99
C GLU A 137 4.44 7.71 -12.42
N THR A 138 4.39 8.44 -11.29
CA THR A 138 3.13 8.87 -10.66
C THR A 138 2.90 10.37 -10.81
N SER A 139 1.64 10.74 -11.05
CA SER A 139 1.23 12.16 -11.16
C SER A 139 1.36 12.93 -9.85
N THR A 140 1.20 12.25 -8.74
CA THR A 140 1.35 12.80 -7.38
C THR A 140 2.19 11.82 -6.56
N ARG A 141 3.23 12.33 -5.90
CA ARG A 141 4.13 11.51 -5.09
C ARG A 141 3.45 11.02 -3.81
N PRO A 142 3.79 9.80 -3.32
CA PRO A 142 3.40 9.36 -1.97
C PRO A 142 3.85 10.35 -0.90
N LEU A 143 3.18 10.38 0.25
CA LEU A 143 3.68 11.12 1.42
C LEU A 143 5.05 10.62 1.86
N CYS A 144 5.20 9.31 1.95
CA CYS A 144 6.44 8.62 2.28
C CYS A 144 6.39 7.16 1.84
N TYR A 145 7.52 6.49 2.04
CA TYR A 145 7.64 5.05 1.88
C TYR A 145 7.95 4.40 3.23
N MET A 146 7.50 3.17 3.38
CA MET A 146 7.69 2.37 4.60
C MET A 146 8.03 0.93 4.23
N ALA A 147 8.37 0.11 5.23
CA ALA A 147 8.32 -1.35 5.12
C ALA A 147 7.40 -1.89 6.21
N ASN A 148 6.79 -3.03 5.99
CA ASN A 148 6.03 -3.72 7.01
C ASN A 148 6.25 -5.24 6.95
N CYS A 149 5.96 -5.92 8.07
CA CYS A 149 6.15 -7.37 8.19
C CYS A 149 7.61 -7.81 7.94
N VAL A 150 8.59 -6.99 8.31
CA VAL A 150 10.02 -7.24 8.18
C VAL A 150 10.68 -7.18 9.56
N HIS A 151 11.65 -8.05 9.80
CA HIS A 151 12.43 -8.00 11.03
C HIS A 151 13.30 -6.73 11.06
N PRO A 152 13.40 -6.01 12.19
CA PRO A 152 14.18 -4.77 12.27
C PRO A 152 15.63 -4.88 11.78
N ASP A 153 16.32 -5.99 12.09
CA ASP A 153 17.70 -6.21 11.64
C ASP A 153 17.78 -6.36 10.11
N VAL A 154 16.79 -7.01 9.49
CA VAL A 154 16.72 -7.16 8.03
C VAL A 154 16.57 -5.77 7.39
N LEU A 155 15.64 -4.96 7.90
CA LEU A 155 15.45 -3.61 7.40
C LEU A 155 16.68 -2.73 7.62
N HIS A 156 17.29 -2.81 8.81
CA HIS A 156 18.51 -2.06 9.10
C HIS A 156 19.64 -2.41 8.11
N GLN A 157 19.89 -3.69 7.85
CA GLN A 157 20.88 -4.12 6.87
C GLN A 157 20.50 -3.68 5.44
N ALA A 158 19.20 -3.76 5.10
CA ALA A 158 18.72 -3.28 3.81
C ALA A 158 19.01 -1.79 3.58
N LEU A 159 18.78 -0.96 4.61
CA LEU A 159 19.01 0.50 4.52
C LEU A 159 20.52 0.86 4.50
N LEU A 160 21.39 0.04 5.10
CA LEU A 160 22.83 0.19 5.06
C LEU A 160 23.46 -0.29 3.74
N HIS A 161 22.71 -1.00 2.89
CA HIS A 161 23.23 -1.46 1.61
C HIS A 161 23.59 -0.25 0.72
N PRO A 162 24.77 -0.22 0.07
CA PRO A 162 25.24 0.96 -0.70
C PRO A 162 24.26 1.45 -1.77
N ARG A 163 23.44 0.57 -2.34
CA ARG A 163 22.40 0.93 -3.30
C ARG A 163 21.18 1.61 -2.65
N ASN A 164 20.93 1.37 -1.36
CA ASN A 164 19.82 1.95 -0.61
C ASN A 164 20.26 3.12 0.28
N ASP A 165 21.54 3.20 0.68
CA ASP A 165 22.08 4.27 1.52
C ASP A 165 22.27 5.56 0.71
N THR A 166 21.20 6.16 0.28
CA THR A 166 21.16 7.33 -0.61
C THR A 166 20.38 8.49 -0.01
N PRO A 167 20.62 9.75 -0.43
CA PRO A 167 19.83 10.88 0.02
C PRO A 167 18.32 10.69 -0.22
N LEU A 168 17.93 10.10 -1.36
CA LEU A 168 16.52 9.84 -1.69
C LEU A 168 15.87 8.92 -0.65
N VAL A 169 16.50 7.78 -0.35
CA VAL A 169 15.95 6.82 0.63
C VAL A 169 15.89 7.46 2.02
N ARG A 170 16.95 8.15 2.47
CA ARG A 170 16.98 8.82 3.78
C ARG A 170 15.87 9.89 3.93
N GLN A 171 15.55 10.58 2.82
CA GLN A 171 14.50 11.60 2.82
C GLN A 171 13.10 11.00 2.72
N ARG A 172 12.92 9.93 1.95
CA ARG A 172 11.60 9.45 1.55
C ARG A 172 11.12 8.22 2.31
N PHE A 173 12.03 7.38 2.81
CA PHE A 173 11.70 6.19 3.59
C PHE A 173 11.60 6.57 5.08
N GLN A 174 10.39 6.51 5.65
CA GLN A 174 10.09 7.17 6.94
C GLN A 174 9.61 6.21 8.05
N GLY A 175 9.47 4.90 7.76
CA GLY A 175 8.94 4.05 8.81
C GLY A 175 8.92 2.54 8.54
N VAL A 176 8.53 1.83 9.57
CA VAL A 176 8.32 0.39 9.61
C VAL A 176 7.08 0.05 10.43
#